data_6d595b3001a7b9f84302f087dd2790cc
#
_entry.id   6d595b3001a7b9f84302f087dd2790cc
#
_cell.length_a   1.000
_cell.length_b   1.000
_cell.length_c   1.000
_cell.angle_alpha   90.00
_cell.angle_beta   90.00
_cell.angle_gamma   90.00
#
_symmetry.space_group_name_H-M   'P 1'
#
loop_
_entity.id
_entity.type
_entity.pdbx_description
1 polymer ?
#
loop_
_entity_poly.entity_id
_entity_poly.type
_entity_poly.pdbx_seq_one_letter_code
_entity_poly.pdbx_strand_id
1 'polypeptide(L)'
;MTDALPILPRELTELTEAVRAVPPPPIPELPEPYAIRVADPDADAEMVAEWMNRPHLAEAWEYDRPASWWHGYLSAQLAGDYSRPVIGSFKGEDHGYVEVYRAAKDSIAPRYDAHPFDLGLHAAIADQNIVNRGFGPILWPRLAASLFKIEPQCRRIMFDPDHRNAGARRLCEFAKCDFLGEHQMANRRMALYAMNRPG
;
A
#
# COMPACT_ATOMS: atom_id res chain seq x y z
N MET A 1 -25.63 -18.11 7.64
CA MET A 1 -24.63 -18.35 6.59
C MET A 1 -23.66 -17.20 6.69
N THR A 2 -22.45 -17.43 7.16
CA THR A 2 -21.39 -16.41 7.11
C THR A 2 -20.99 -16.28 5.64
N ASP A 3 -21.42 -15.19 4.99
CA ASP A 3 -20.93 -14.88 3.65
C ASP A 3 -19.40 -14.81 3.73
N ALA A 4 -18.72 -15.61 2.91
CA ALA A 4 -17.28 -15.54 2.81
C ALA A 4 -16.87 -14.13 2.36
N LEU A 5 -15.89 -13.52 3.05
CA LEU A 5 -15.38 -12.22 2.66
C LEU A 5 -14.88 -12.27 1.20
N PRO A 6 -15.11 -11.22 0.40
CA PRO A 6 -14.60 -11.19 -0.96
C PRO A 6 -13.07 -11.20 -0.94
N ILE A 7 -12.47 -12.03 -1.80
CA ILE A 7 -11.01 -12.09 -1.98
C ILE A 7 -10.57 -10.86 -2.76
N LEU A 8 -9.60 -10.14 -2.22
CA LEU A 8 -9.01 -8.98 -2.89
C LEU A 8 -8.06 -9.44 -4.02
N PRO A 9 -7.90 -8.66 -5.11
CA PRO A 9 -7.22 -9.12 -6.33
C PRO A 9 -5.80 -9.66 -6.14
N ARG A 10 -5.11 -9.22 -5.09
CA ARG A 10 -3.72 -9.62 -4.81
C ARG A 10 -3.58 -10.53 -3.60
N GLU A 11 -4.66 -10.74 -2.88
CA GLU A 11 -4.67 -11.54 -1.67
C GLU A 11 -4.50 -13.04 -2.00
N LEU A 12 -3.60 -13.70 -1.29
CA LEU A 12 -3.38 -15.14 -1.39
C LEU A 12 -4.43 -15.90 -0.58
N THR A 13 -4.95 -16.97 -1.16
CA THR A 13 -5.91 -17.88 -0.50
C THR A 13 -5.25 -19.01 0.26
N GLU A 14 -4.08 -19.45 -0.23
CA GLU A 14 -3.31 -20.54 0.39
C GLU A 14 -2.22 -19.94 1.28
N LEU A 15 -2.47 -19.95 2.59
CA LEU A 15 -1.57 -19.37 3.60
C LEU A 15 -1.18 -20.44 4.61
N THR A 16 0.08 -20.39 5.07
CA THR A 16 0.49 -21.16 6.25
C THR A 16 -0.27 -20.68 7.49
N GLU A 17 -0.38 -21.55 8.52
CA GLU A 17 -1.04 -21.17 9.77
C GLU A 17 -0.40 -19.93 10.41
N ALA A 18 0.92 -19.83 10.40
CA ALA A 18 1.65 -18.70 10.94
C ALA A 18 1.31 -17.38 10.24
N VAL A 19 1.15 -17.37 8.90
CA VAL A 19 0.78 -16.18 8.14
C VAL A 19 -0.71 -15.86 8.34
N ARG A 20 -1.56 -16.87 8.37
CA ARG A 20 -3.01 -16.68 8.56
C ARG A 20 -3.33 -16.06 9.92
N ALA A 21 -2.61 -16.43 10.98
CA ALA A 21 -2.81 -15.94 12.34
C ALA A 21 -2.38 -14.49 12.56
N VAL A 22 -1.66 -13.87 11.60
CA VAL A 22 -1.22 -12.47 11.74
C VAL A 22 -2.43 -11.53 11.61
N PRO A 23 -2.62 -10.62 12.59
CA PRO A 23 -3.73 -9.66 12.56
C PRO A 23 -3.60 -8.67 11.40
N PRO A 24 -4.65 -7.88 11.11
CA PRO A 24 -4.59 -6.82 10.10
C PRO A 24 -3.38 -5.92 10.28
N PRO A 25 -2.88 -5.27 9.20
CA PRO A 25 -1.76 -4.35 9.32
C PRO A 25 -2.13 -3.13 10.18
N PRO A 26 -1.17 -2.55 10.90
CA PRO A 26 -1.39 -1.36 11.71
C PRO A 26 -1.63 -0.13 10.82
N ILE A 27 -2.29 0.88 11.39
CA ILE A 27 -2.45 2.18 10.77
C ILE A 27 -1.26 3.06 11.18
N PRO A 28 -0.48 3.61 10.24
CA PRO A 28 0.64 4.48 10.58
C PRO A 28 0.16 5.82 11.16
N GLU A 29 1.00 6.44 11.97
CA GLU A 29 0.78 7.77 12.51
C GLU A 29 1.82 8.73 11.91
N LEU A 30 1.38 9.93 11.55
CA LEU A 30 2.26 10.97 11.05
C LEU A 30 2.15 12.23 11.90
N PRO A 31 3.28 12.96 12.11
CA PRO A 31 3.23 14.23 12.80
C PRO A 31 2.67 15.32 11.89
N GLU A 32 2.05 16.32 12.48
CA GLU A 32 1.66 17.54 11.76
C GLU A 32 2.84 18.10 10.94
N PRO A 33 2.55 18.67 9.78
CA PRO A 33 1.25 18.97 9.17
C PRO A 33 0.64 17.82 8.35
N TYR A 34 1.16 16.61 8.48
CA TYR A 34 0.64 15.39 7.83
C TYR A 34 -0.35 14.68 8.74
N ALA A 35 -1.32 14.00 8.16
CA ALA A 35 -2.22 13.11 8.88
C ALA A 35 -2.53 11.85 8.06
N ILE A 36 -2.87 10.77 8.76
CA ILE A 36 -3.37 9.53 8.17
C ILE A 36 -4.66 9.17 8.89
N ARG A 37 -5.67 8.80 8.14
CA ARG A 37 -6.92 8.24 8.66
C ARG A 37 -7.32 7.00 7.88
N VAL A 38 -8.06 6.11 8.50
CA VAL A 38 -8.68 4.98 7.80
C VAL A 38 -9.69 5.54 6.79
N ALA A 39 -9.73 4.96 5.59
CA ALA A 39 -10.73 5.31 4.60
C ALA A 39 -12.12 4.81 5.04
N ASP A 40 -13.13 5.66 4.88
CA ASP A 40 -14.53 5.33 5.10
C ASP A 40 -15.18 5.01 3.74
N PRO A 41 -15.66 3.77 3.50
CA PRO A 41 -16.25 3.42 2.21
C PRO A 41 -17.42 4.33 1.80
N ASP A 42 -18.26 4.74 2.75
CA ASP A 42 -19.42 5.58 2.46
C ASP A 42 -19.03 7.02 2.15
N ALA A 43 -18.01 7.56 2.80
CA ALA A 43 -17.58 8.94 2.62
C ALA A 43 -16.52 9.12 1.53
N ASP A 44 -15.63 8.13 1.33
CA ASP A 44 -14.42 8.32 0.52
C ASP A 44 -14.46 7.63 -0.84
N ALA A 45 -15.40 6.71 -1.11
CA ALA A 45 -15.39 5.92 -2.34
C ALA A 45 -15.46 6.79 -3.62
N GLU A 46 -16.24 7.86 -3.60
CA GLU A 46 -16.34 8.79 -4.74
C GLU A 46 -15.03 9.55 -4.97
N MET A 47 -14.42 10.05 -3.89
CA MET A 47 -13.16 10.78 -3.94
C MET A 47 -12.01 9.87 -4.41
N VAL A 48 -11.91 8.67 -3.86
CA VAL A 48 -10.87 7.69 -4.25
C VAL A 48 -11.07 7.29 -5.72
N ALA A 49 -12.31 7.02 -6.16
CA ALA A 49 -12.61 6.72 -7.56
C ALA A 49 -12.19 7.87 -8.49
N GLU A 50 -12.49 9.11 -8.13
CA GLU A 50 -12.10 10.29 -8.92
C GLU A 50 -10.57 10.37 -9.04
N TRP A 51 -9.84 10.17 -7.94
CA TRP A 51 -8.38 10.17 -7.95
C TRP A 51 -7.80 9.06 -8.82
N MET A 52 -8.27 7.83 -8.65
CA MET A 52 -7.73 6.65 -9.33
C MET A 52 -8.06 6.62 -10.83
N ASN A 53 -9.05 7.40 -11.27
CA ASN A 53 -9.35 7.61 -12.68
C ASN A 53 -8.53 8.75 -13.32
N ARG A 54 -7.69 9.47 -12.55
CA ARG A 54 -6.76 10.44 -13.13
C ARG A 54 -5.71 9.73 -13.98
N PRO A 55 -5.35 10.25 -15.17
CA PRO A 55 -4.49 9.52 -16.13
C PRO A 55 -3.20 8.95 -15.53
N HIS A 56 -2.51 9.71 -14.67
CA HIS A 56 -1.26 9.27 -14.06
C HIS A 56 -1.42 8.14 -13.03
N LEU A 57 -2.59 7.99 -12.44
CA LEU A 57 -2.89 6.90 -11.50
C LEU A 57 -3.53 5.71 -12.21
N ALA A 58 -4.44 5.94 -13.15
CA ALA A 58 -5.07 4.90 -13.95
C ALA A 58 -4.01 4.03 -14.67
N GLU A 59 -2.98 4.67 -15.27
CA GLU A 59 -1.88 3.97 -15.93
C GLU A 59 -1.02 3.14 -14.95
N ALA A 60 -0.82 3.66 -13.73
CA ALA A 60 0.08 3.02 -12.75
C ALA A 60 -0.58 1.91 -11.93
N TRP A 61 -1.88 2.04 -11.65
CA TRP A 61 -2.60 1.16 -10.73
C TRP A 61 -3.52 0.15 -11.42
N GLU A 62 -3.97 0.42 -12.64
CA GLU A 62 -4.94 -0.41 -13.38
C GLU A 62 -6.30 -0.57 -12.64
N TYR A 63 -6.63 0.37 -11.73
CA TYR A 63 -7.85 0.38 -10.90
C TYR A 63 -8.73 1.58 -11.23
N ASP A 64 -8.86 1.91 -12.52
CA ASP A 64 -9.78 2.91 -13.09
C ASP A 64 -11.23 2.41 -13.03
N ARG A 65 -11.78 2.34 -11.82
CA ARG A 65 -13.07 1.73 -11.50
C ARG A 65 -14.07 2.78 -10.99
N PRO A 66 -15.39 2.51 -11.14
CA PRO A 66 -16.42 3.41 -10.61
C PRO A 66 -16.46 3.43 -9.07
N ALA A 67 -17.05 4.47 -8.50
CA ALA A 67 -17.20 4.64 -7.05
C ALA A 67 -17.85 3.43 -6.35
N SER A 68 -18.85 2.80 -6.98
CA SER A 68 -19.47 1.59 -6.43
C SER A 68 -18.51 0.41 -6.28
N TRP A 69 -17.56 0.27 -7.19
CA TRP A 69 -16.51 -0.74 -7.06
C TRP A 69 -15.56 -0.38 -5.91
N TRP A 70 -15.15 0.90 -5.81
CA TRP A 70 -14.30 1.38 -4.74
C TRP A 70 -14.94 1.23 -3.37
N HIS A 71 -16.24 1.51 -3.23
CA HIS A 71 -16.98 1.26 -1.99
C HIS A 71 -16.87 -0.22 -1.57
N GLY A 72 -17.12 -1.15 -2.50
CA GLY A 72 -16.99 -2.58 -2.22
C GLY A 72 -15.55 -3.00 -1.89
N TYR A 73 -14.57 -2.44 -2.60
CA TYR A 73 -13.16 -2.74 -2.39
C TYR A 73 -12.64 -2.25 -1.02
N LEU A 74 -12.93 -1.00 -0.65
CA LEU A 74 -12.60 -0.44 0.67
C LEU A 74 -13.27 -1.23 1.80
N SER A 75 -14.55 -1.57 1.63
CA SER A 75 -15.30 -2.39 2.60
C SER A 75 -14.66 -3.76 2.79
N ALA A 76 -14.25 -4.43 1.71
CA ALA A 76 -13.57 -5.72 1.75
C ALA A 76 -12.21 -5.64 2.46
N GLN A 77 -11.42 -4.61 2.19
CA GLN A 77 -10.16 -4.38 2.90
C GLN A 77 -10.35 -4.22 4.41
N LEU A 78 -11.38 -3.47 4.82
CA LEU A 78 -11.68 -3.24 6.24
C LEU A 78 -12.21 -4.48 6.94
N ALA A 79 -12.98 -5.31 6.25
CA ALA A 79 -13.56 -6.54 6.79
C ALA A 79 -12.52 -7.66 6.93
N GLY A 80 -11.49 -7.68 6.09
CA GLY A 80 -10.42 -8.68 6.09
C GLY A 80 -9.25 -8.36 7.01
N ASP A 81 -8.20 -9.16 6.91
CA ASP A 81 -6.95 -9.00 7.66
C ASP A 81 -5.71 -8.87 6.75
N TYR A 82 -5.92 -8.77 5.44
CA TYR A 82 -4.86 -8.61 4.44
C TYR A 82 -4.36 -7.18 4.34
N SER A 83 -5.25 -6.19 4.21
CA SER A 83 -4.86 -4.80 4.01
C SER A 83 -5.73 -3.80 4.78
N ARG A 84 -5.24 -2.56 4.88
CA ARG A 84 -5.95 -1.41 5.45
C ARG A 84 -5.83 -0.23 4.49
N PRO A 85 -6.96 0.28 3.99
CA PRO A 85 -7.01 1.48 3.17
C PRO A 85 -6.92 2.72 4.07
N VAL A 86 -6.05 3.65 3.72
CA VAL A 86 -5.91 4.90 4.46
C VAL A 86 -5.84 6.10 3.52
N ILE A 87 -6.33 7.23 3.99
CA ILE A 87 -6.24 8.53 3.32
C ILE A 87 -5.14 9.34 3.98
N GLY A 88 -4.24 9.87 3.15
CA GLY A 88 -3.18 10.76 3.56
C GLY A 88 -3.55 12.22 3.32
N SER A 89 -3.36 13.05 4.35
CA SER A 89 -3.68 14.48 4.32
C SER A 89 -2.44 15.32 4.61
N PHE A 90 -2.44 16.54 4.09
CA PHE A 90 -1.44 17.56 4.38
C PHE A 90 -2.13 18.90 4.64
N LYS A 91 -1.84 19.50 5.80
CA LYS A 91 -2.48 20.75 6.26
C LYS A 91 -4.01 20.72 6.24
N GLY A 92 -4.59 19.55 6.56
CA GLY A 92 -6.03 19.34 6.61
C GLY A 92 -6.71 19.04 5.28
N GLU A 93 -5.97 18.95 4.18
CA GLU A 93 -6.49 18.57 2.86
C GLU A 93 -6.05 17.16 2.50
N ASP A 94 -6.98 16.35 1.98
CA ASP A 94 -6.73 14.99 1.55
C ASP A 94 -6.05 14.97 0.17
N HIS A 95 -4.92 14.26 0.06
CA HIS A 95 -4.09 14.28 -1.15
C HIS A 95 -3.70 12.91 -1.69
N GLY A 96 -3.95 11.83 -0.96
CA GLY A 96 -3.52 10.53 -1.41
C GLY A 96 -4.22 9.37 -0.72
N TYR A 97 -4.22 8.26 -1.45
CA TYR A 97 -4.70 6.96 -1.00
C TYR A 97 -3.52 6.04 -0.79
N VAL A 98 -3.48 5.33 0.33
CA VAL A 98 -2.42 4.37 0.65
C VAL A 98 -3.05 3.07 1.12
N GLU A 99 -2.51 1.96 0.65
CA GLU A 99 -2.80 0.63 1.17
C GLU A 99 -1.61 0.16 2.00
N VAL A 100 -1.83 -0.09 3.28
CA VAL A 100 -0.90 -0.84 4.12
C VAL A 100 -1.35 -2.29 4.07
N TYR A 101 -0.49 -3.22 3.68
CA TYR A 101 -0.87 -4.62 3.55
C TYR A 101 0.12 -5.58 4.19
N ARG A 102 -0.32 -6.79 4.53
CA ARG A 102 0.54 -7.89 4.97
C ARG A 102 1.23 -8.51 3.76
N ALA A 103 2.50 -8.24 3.58
CA ALA A 103 3.25 -8.68 2.40
C ALA A 103 3.32 -10.20 2.27
N ALA A 104 3.29 -10.95 3.38
CA ALA A 104 3.24 -12.40 3.38
C ALA A 104 1.86 -12.97 2.95
N LYS A 105 0.80 -12.14 2.93
CA LYS A 105 -0.53 -12.49 2.42
C LYS A 105 -0.77 -12.02 0.99
N ASP A 106 0.21 -11.37 0.37
CA ASP A 106 0.14 -10.79 -0.97
C ASP A 106 0.79 -11.69 -2.03
N SER A 107 0.39 -11.52 -3.27
CA SER A 107 0.95 -12.20 -4.45
C SER A 107 2.46 -12.01 -4.65
N ILE A 108 3.09 -11.03 -3.98
CA ILE A 108 4.54 -10.86 -3.97
C ILE A 108 5.27 -11.83 -3.04
N ALA A 109 4.58 -12.44 -2.06
CA ALA A 109 5.21 -13.30 -1.04
C ALA A 109 6.10 -14.41 -1.62
N PRO A 110 5.75 -15.10 -2.72
CA PRO A 110 6.60 -16.13 -3.32
C PRO A 110 7.87 -15.60 -3.99
N ARG A 111 8.09 -14.28 -4.04
CA ARG A 111 9.20 -13.63 -4.75
C ARG A 111 10.39 -13.29 -3.84
N TYR A 112 10.24 -13.51 -2.54
CA TYR A 112 11.30 -13.30 -1.54
C TYR A 112 11.06 -14.21 -0.33
N ASP A 113 11.98 -14.21 0.63
CA ASP A 113 11.83 -14.94 1.90
C ASP A 113 10.89 -14.17 2.85
N ALA A 114 9.56 -14.31 2.63
CA ALA A 114 8.55 -13.54 3.32
C ALA A 114 8.44 -13.91 4.81
N HIS A 115 8.53 -12.89 5.68
CA HIS A 115 8.24 -13.06 7.10
C HIS A 115 6.76 -12.75 7.38
N PRO A 116 6.05 -13.48 8.24
CA PRO A 116 4.61 -13.29 8.49
C PRO A 116 4.20 -11.84 8.80
N PHE A 117 5.05 -11.09 9.50
CA PHE A 117 4.81 -9.71 9.89
C PHE A 117 5.37 -8.65 8.92
N ASP A 118 5.96 -9.04 7.79
CA ASP A 118 6.38 -8.09 6.77
C ASP A 118 5.16 -7.29 6.27
N LEU A 119 5.37 -5.99 6.09
CA LEU A 119 4.37 -5.07 5.58
C LEU A 119 4.66 -4.71 4.12
N GLY A 120 3.68 -4.22 3.43
CA GLY A 120 3.84 -3.60 2.12
C GLY A 120 3.06 -2.30 2.04
N LEU A 121 3.45 -1.44 1.12
CA LEU A 121 2.80 -0.16 0.87
C LEU A 121 2.55 0.05 -0.62
N HIS A 122 1.31 0.35 -0.96
CA HIS A 122 0.94 0.98 -2.21
C HIS A 122 0.50 2.40 -1.92
N ALA A 123 0.96 3.37 -2.69
CA ALA A 123 0.58 4.77 -2.51
C ALA A 123 0.22 5.42 -3.84
N ALA A 124 -0.93 6.09 -3.86
CA ALA A 124 -1.42 6.92 -4.94
C ALA A 124 -1.49 8.37 -4.45
N ILE A 125 -0.69 9.26 -5.05
CA ILE A 125 -0.75 10.70 -4.77
C ILE A 125 -1.64 11.33 -5.83
N ALA A 126 -2.79 11.86 -5.40
CA ALA A 126 -3.81 12.40 -6.28
C ALA A 126 -3.40 13.72 -6.94
N ASP A 127 -2.70 14.60 -6.21
CA ASP A 127 -2.25 15.90 -6.73
C ASP A 127 -0.84 15.79 -7.34
N GLN A 128 -0.76 15.91 -8.67
CA GLN A 128 0.51 15.92 -9.41
C GLN A 128 1.43 17.06 -9.01
N ASN A 129 0.88 18.19 -8.56
CA ASN A 129 1.70 19.32 -8.12
C ASN A 129 2.49 18.99 -6.85
N ILE A 130 2.03 18.03 -6.07
CA ILE A 130 2.71 17.55 -4.86
C ILE A 130 3.77 16.48 -5.19
N VAL A 131 3.51 15.60 -6.16
CA VAL A 131 4.41 14.50 -6.56
C VAL A 131 5.83 15.00 -6.87
N ASN A 132 5.97 16.13 -7.58
CA ASN A 132 7.24 16.67 -8.03
C ASN A 132 7.89 17.67 -7.05
N ARG A 133 7.31 17.91 -5.87
CA ARG A 133 7.79 18.89 -4.88
C ARG A 133 8.53 18.27 -3.68
N GLY A 134 9.02 17.04 -3.81
CA GLY A 134 9.81 16.40 -2.77
C GLY A 134 9.00 15.81 -1.60
N PHE A 135 7.69 15.66 -1.73
CA PHE A 135 6.84 15.03 -0.71
C PHE A 135 7.20 13.57 -0.46
N GLY A 136 7.40 12.80 -1.52
CA GLY A 136 7.75 11.39 -1.41
C GLY A 136 9.01 11.14 -0.55
N PRO A 137 10.15 11.79 -0.85
CA PRO A 137 11.36 11.66 -0.05
C PRO A 137 11.21 12.03 1.43
N ILE A 138 10.27 12.92 1.77
CA ILE A 138 10.02 13.32 3.16
C ILE A 138 9.02 12.37 3.84
N LEU A 139 7.93 12.03 3.16
CA LEU A 139 6.83 11.27 3.74
C LEU A 139 7.14 9.79 3.88
N TRP A 140 7.82 9.20 2.90
CA TRP A 140 8.12 7.77 2.84
C TRP A 140 8.90 7.24 4.04
N PRO A 141 10.04 7.86 4.43
CA PRO A 141 10.77 7.47 5.62
C PRO A 141 9.96 7.63 6.92
N ARG A 142 9.08 8.63 6.99
CA ARG A 142 8.22 8.86 8.16
C ARG A 142 7.15 7.79 8.30
N LEU A 143 6.49 7.43 7.18
CA LEU A 143 5.55 6.30 7.15
C LEU A 143 6.22 5.01 7.60
N ALA A 144 7.38 4.71 7.03
CA ALA A 144 8.13 3.52 7.38
C ALA A 144 8.55 3.50 8.85
N ALA A 145 9.07 4.61 9.38
CA ALA A 145 9.45 4.72 10.77
C ALA A 145 8.25 4.52 11.72
N SER A 146 7.08 5.09 11.38
CA SER A 146 5.84 4.88 12.13
C SER A 146 5.44 3.40 12.13
N LEU A 147 5.40 2.76 10.96
CA LEU A 147 5.05 1.34 10.84
C LEU A 147 6.01 0.44 11.61
N PHE A 148 7.31 0.66 11.51
CA PHE A 148 8.28 -0.11 12.27
C PHE A 148 8.14 0.10 13.78
N LYS A 149 7.75 1.29 14.24
CA LYS A 149 7.50 1.56 15.66
C LYS A 149 6.27 0.82 16.18
N ILE A 150 5.17 0.83 15.41
CA ILE A 150 3.88 0.26 15.82
C ILE A 150 3.90 -1.27 15.70
N GLU A 151 4.61 -1.81 14.68
CA GLU A 151 4.74 -3.25 14.44
C GLU A 151 6.18 -3.73 14.69
N PRO A 152 6.56 -4.04 15.94
CA PRO A 152 7.93 -4.43 16.28
C PRO A 152 8.40 -5.71 15.59
N GLN A 153 7.49 -6.59 15.19
CA GLN A 153 7.81 -7.85 14.49
C GLN A 153 8.01 -7.67 12.98
N CYS A 154 7.65 -6.51 12.41
CA CYS A 154 7.89 -6.21 11.01
C CYS A 154 9.39 -6.12 10.75
N ARG A 155 9.91 -6.95 9.87
CA ARG A 155 11.33 -6.95 9.47
C ARG A 155 11.57 -6.05 8.27
N ARG A 156 10.61 -6.01 7.34
CA ARG A 156 10.73 -5.31 6.06
C ARG A 156 9.41 -4.65 5.68
N ILE A 157 9.53 -3.51 5.01
CA ILE A 157 8.42 -2.90 4.28
C ILE A 157 8.70 -3.07 2.80
N MET A 158 7.77 -3.69 2.08
CA MET A 158 7.90 -4.06 0.68
C MET A 158 7.25 -3.01 -0.22
N PHE A 159 7.85 -2.80 -1.38
CA PHE A 159 7.35 -1.93 -2.45
C PHE A 159 7.51 -2.65 -3.78
N ASP A 160 6.49 -2.59 -4.62
CA ASP A 160 6.47 -3.32 -5.88
C ASP A 160 5.91 -2.47 -7.04
N PRO A 161 6.53 -1.31 -7.32
CA PRO A 161 6.13 -0.47 -8.44
C PRO A 161 6.22 -1.21 -9.76
N ASP A 162 5.39 -0.80 -10.74
CA ASP A 162 5.57 -1.23 -12.13
C ASP A 162 7.03 -0.95 -12.56
N HIS A 163 7.64 -1.89 -13.26
CA HIS A 163 9.04 -1.80 -13.67
C HIS A 163 9.36 -0.56 -14.50
N ARG A 164 8.36 0.02 -15.19
CA ARG A 164 8.46 1.26 -15.99
C ARG A 164 8.32 2.52 -15.15
N ASN A 165 7.80 2.43 -13.91
CA ASN A 165 7.60 3.59 -13.05
C ASN A 165 8.92 4.10 -12.48
N ALA A 166 9.68 4.83 -13.30
CA ALA A 166 10.98 5.38 -12.92
C ALA A 166 10.92 6.32 -11.70
N GLY A 167 9.80 7.00 -11.48
CA GLY A 167 9.60 7.89 -10.32
C GLY A 167 9.55 7.11 -9.01
N ALA A 168 8.73 6.09 -8.93
CA ALA A 168 8.61 5.24 -7.75
C ALA A 168 9.90 4.43 -7.49
N ARG A 169 10.55 3.94 -8.55
CA ARG A 169 11.85 3.24 -8.41
C ARG A 169 12.93 4.16 -7.82
N ARG A 170 13.08 5.39 -8.33
CA ARG A 170 14.01 6.38 -7.75
C ARG A 170 13.69 6.70 -6.30
N LEU A 171 12.42 6.72 -5.91
CA LEU A 171 12.04 6.93 -4.52
C LEU A 171 12.51 5.77 -3.62
N CYS A 172 12.36 4.53 -4.06
CA CYS A 172 12.88 3.36 -3.35
C CYS A 172 14.42 3.40 -3.23
N GLU A 173 15.12 3.75 -4.30
CA GLU A 173 16.58 3.90 -4.31
C GLU A 173 17.04 5.03 -3.39
N PHE A 174 16.37 6.18 -3.42
CA PHE A 174 16.63 7.30 -2.51
C PHE A 174 16.43 6.91 -1.04
N ALA A 175 15.40 6.12 -0.76
CA ALA A 175 15.10 5.59 0.57
C ALA A 175 16.03 4.41 0.96
N LYS A 176 17.02 4.07 0.12
CA LYS A 176 17.99 2.99 0.34
C LYS A 176 17.33 1.61 0.52
N CYS A 177 16.24 1.37 -0.22
CA CYS A 177 15.64 0.05 -0.27
C CYS A 177 16.53 -0.92 -1.03
N ASP A 178 16.61 -2.17 -0.58
CA ASP A 178 17.26 -3.25 -1.31
C ASP A 178 16.43 -3.63 -2.53
N PHE A 179 17.03 -3.67 -3.72
CA PHE A 179 16.39 -4.15 -4.93
C PHE A 179 16.44 -5.68 -4.99
N LEU A 180 15.28 -6.31 -5.03
CA LEU A 180 15.12 -7.77 -5.03
C LEU A 180 14.80 -8.35 -6.43
N GLY A 181 14.97 -7.54 -7.48
CA GLY A 181 14.77 -7.97 -8.85
C GLY A 181 13.45 -7.52 -9.48
N GLU A 182 13.32 -7.81 -10.77
CA GLU A 182 12.08 -7.61 -11.52
C GLU A 182 11.38 -8.97 -11.68
N HIS A 183 10.07 -8.99 -11.45
CA HIS A 183 9.27 -10.21 -11.47
C HIS A 183 8.06 -10.05 -12.35
N GLN A 184 7.79 -11.08 -13.20
CA GLN A 184 6.55 -11.15 -13.95
C GLN A 184 5.42 -11.61 -13.04
N MET A 185 4.40 -10.77 -12.90
CA MET A 185 3.14 -11.07 -12.23
C MET A 185 2.07 -11.44 -13.25
N ALA A 186 0.88 -11.82 -12.79
CA ALA A 186 -0.21 -12.24 -13.70
C ALA A 186 -0.61 -11.15 -14.71
N ASN A 187 -0.62 -9.89 -14.27
CA ASN A 187 -1.10 -8.74 -15.06
C ASN A 187 0.00 -7.73 -15.42
N ARG A 188 1.15 -7.75 -14.75
CA ARG A 188 2.22 -6.75 -14.92
C ARG A 188 3.61 -7.31 -14.62
N ARG A 189 4.64 -6.58 -15.02
CA ARG A 189 6.01 -6.78 -14.52
C ARG A 189 6.30 -5.72 -13.46
N MET A 190 6.73 -6.14 -12.29
CA MET A 190 7.04 -5.27 -11.16
C MET A 190 8.53 -5.26 -10.84
N ALA A 191 9.01 -4.19 -10.22
CA ALA A 191 10.31 -4.10 -9.57
C ALA A 191 10.12 -4.21 -8.06
N LEU A 192 10.65 -5.27 -7.43
CA LEU A 192 10.47 -5.51 -6.00
C LEU A 192 11.60 -4.87 -5.21
N TYR A 193 11.23 -4.13 -4.17
CA TYR A 193 12.14 -3.47 -3.24
C TYR A 193 11.76 -3.80 -1.79
N ALA A 194 12.76 -3.84 -0.92
CA ALA A 194 12.58 -4.03 0.51
C ALA A 194 13.28 -2.91 1.30
N MET A 195 12.55 -2.23 2.16
CA MET A 195 13.12 -1.37 3.19
C MET A 195 13.27 -2.20 4.47
N ASN A 196 14.49 -2.47 4.87
CA ASN A 196 14.77 -3.24 6.08
C ASN A 196 14.56 -2.37 7.32
N ARG A 197 14.15 -3.02 8.42
CA ARG A 197 14.14 -2.37 9.74
C ARG A 197 15.56 -1.90 10.07
N PRO A 198 15.74 -0.65 10.51
CA PRO A 198 17.03 -0.21 11.07
C PRO A 198 17.40 -1.06 12.28
N GLY A 199 18.69 -1.43 12.38
CA GLY A 199 19.23 -2.18 13.51
C GLY A 199 19.28 -1.35 14.80
#